data_b5d57fbfe3324c1fccfb14651960443f
#
_entry.id   b5d57fbfe3324c1fccfb14651960443f
#
_cell.length_a   1.000
_cell.length_b   1.000
_cell.length_c   1.000
_cell.angle_alpha   90.00
_cell.angle_beta   90.00
_cell.angle_gamma   90.00
#
_symmetry.space_group_name_H-M   'P 1'
#
loop_
_entity.id
_entity.type
_entity.pdbx_description
1 polymer ?
#
loop_
_entity_poly.entity_id
_entity_poly.type
_entity_poly.pdbx_seq_one_letter_code
_entity_poly.pdbx_strand_id
1 'polypeptide(L)'
;MRKTAFILFTGLTFQANAQNLFPVKLDNCKTERFCLDCGDTKAGYDEQEFLKLHDKLNKELKLQGIKGAVKFQVLVDSKGRACVLSHTDQSNNPISLKIIEELNKFKKWTPAVTKGKNEEKSSINLIFVIQDNMISGQIERVDMTAFKKSFDKPNSPEIYNKTYDYKNENLKNYKITVWNSSNSNLPNNMNDHITIDKNGLIWLTLDEGLVTFNGHQFKNAEQNITDKGKYFGYYALATDNNNVKWVCGKNNIYSYDDIKWIKYDSTEIGIDGAYEIVNNPSTGEVFFCSDNGLTIYKDGKWTNINKSKFKELPSSRVAFAKRDSRNRIWIGTYGGTAMIDESNSVTNFETSTTVLKGKCITSMDEDENGTLFFTLYEFDRKEKGKVNNNEGLAILYTDGTFKQFTTDNSGMPFNHTNCVLYDRNEKVLWISTDRAGLVRYDLKDSWENYHNENSQIPTSYISTMTFDKKGNLYLATRQGLVKVERK
;
A
#
# COMPACT_ATOMS: atom_id res chain seq x y z
N MET A 1 6.58 21.74 -18.22
CA MET A 1 5.54 20.93 -17.53
C MET A 1 6.25 19.75 -16.86
N ARG A 2 6.54 19.86 -15.60
CA ARG A 2 7.20 18.80 -14.82
C ARG A 2 6.14 17.81 -14.36
N LYS A 3 6.22 16.57 -14.82
CA LYS A 3 5.39 15.47 -14.30
C LYS A 3 5.89 15.12 -12.90
N THR A 4 5.19 15.59 -11.90
CA THR A 4 5.41 15.21 -10.51
C THR A 4 4.88 13.78 -10.36
N ALA A 5 5.75 12.86 -9.98
CA ALA A 5 5.36 11.48 -9.68
C ALA A 5 4.59 11.49 -8.35
N PHE A 6 3.30 11.22 -8.44
CA PHE A 6 2.42 11.03 -7.31
C PHE A 6 2.63 9.63 -6.72
N ILE A 7 3.10 9.56 -5.48
CA ILE A 7 2.92 8.38 -4.66
C ILE A 7 1.62 8.60 -3.91
N LEU A 8 0.54 8.07 -4.47
CA LEU A 8 -0.77 8.01 -3.85
C LEU A 8 -0.80 6.86 -2.82
N PHE A 9 -1.71 6.98 -1.89
CA PHE A 9 -2.33 5.92 -1.10
C PHE A 9 -3.06 4.89 -1.98
N THR A 10 -2.42 4.44 -2.98
CA THR A 10 -2.85 3.28 -3.72
C THR A 10 -1.78 2.29 -3.45
N GLY A 11 -2.15 1.13 -3.02
CA GLY A 11 -1.23 0.01 -2.98
C GLY A 11 -0.21 0.21 -4.06
N LEU A 12 1.05 0.38 -3.67
CA LEU A 12 2.13 0.20 -4.60
C LEU A 12 1.91 -1.19 -5.17
N THR A 13 1.07 -1.29 -6.23
CA THR A 13 1.38 -2.33 -7.18
C THR A 13 2.87 -2.20 -7.34
N PHE A 14 3.63 -3.21 -6.99
CA PHE A 14 4.99 -3.38 -7.46
C PHE A 14 4.97 -3.56 -8.99
N GLN A 15 4.32 -2.67 -9.66
CA GLN A 15 4.84 -2.15 -10.89
C GLN A 15 6.06 -1.36 -10.43
N ALA A 16 7.19 -2.07 -10.36
CA ALA A 16 8.46 -1.43 -10.23
C ALA A 16 8.50 -0.37 -11.35
N ASN A 17 8.09 0.85 -11.01
CA ASN A 17 8.38 1.99 -11.87
C ASN A 17 9.90 1.99 -11.96
N ALA A 18 10.41 1.37 -13.03
CA ALA A 18 11.79 1.32 -13.46
C ALA A 18 12.77 1.56 -12.30
N GLN A 19 12.79 0.66 -11.29
CA GLN A 19 13.75 0.77 -10.21
C GLN A 19 15.07 0.23 -10.71
N ASN A 20 16.00 1.16 -10.92
CA ASN A 20 17.38 0.77 -11.08
C ASN A 20 17.87 0.24 -9.74
N LEU A 21 18.24 -1.05 -9.70
CA LEU A 21 18.73 -1.71 -8.48
C LEU A 21 20.14 -1.24 -8.10
N PHE A 22 20.89 -0.71 -9.07
CA PHE A 22 22.25 -0.25 -8.87
C PHE A 22 22.36 1.26 -9.11
N PRO A 23 23.34 1.92 -8.46
CA PRO A 23 23.45 3.38 -8.44
C PRO A 23 23.75 4.01 -9.80
N VAL A 24 24.51 3.32 -10.67
CA VAL A 24 24.84 3.86 -12.00
C VAL A 24 23.78 3.42 -12.99
N LYS A 25 23.02 4.38 -13.49
CA LYS A 25 21.92 4.17 -14.44
C LYS A 25 22.40 4.36 -15.87
N LEU A 26 21.83 3.61 -16.80
CA LEU A 26 22.09 3.72 -18.23
C LEU A 26 20.77 4.05 -18.96
N ASP A 27 20.82 5.00 -19.88
CA ASP A 27 19.65 5.49 -20.62
C ASP A 27 19.37 4.73 -21.93
N ASN A 28 19.98 3.54 -22.09
CA ASN A 28 19.91 2.74 -23.32
C ASN A 28 18.75 1.75 -23.39
N CYS A 29 17.96 1.62 -22.33
CA CYS A 29 16.82 0.72 -22.24
C CYS A 29 15.48 1.45 -22.31
N LYS A 30 14.49 0.89 -23.02
CA LYS A 30 13.10 1.32 -22.91
C LYS A 30 12.48 0.74 -21.65
N THR A 31 12.18 1.57 -20.66
CA THR A 31 11.87 1.18 -19.28
C THR A 31 10.43 1.44 -18.86
N GLU A 32 9.48 1.45 -19.80
CA GLU A 32 8.09 1.84 -19.49
C GLU A 32 7.41 0.92 -18.46
N ARG A 33 7.66 -0.40 -18.54
CA ARG A 33 7.19 -1.39 -17.55
C ARG A 33 8.04 -2.65 -17.64
N PHE A 34 8.45 -3.19 -16.53
CA PHE A 34 9.09 -4.51 -16.43
C PHE A 34 8.88 -5.08 -15.04
N CYS A 35 8.99 -6.41 -14.90
CA CYS A 35 8.98 -7.08 -13.62
C CYS A 35 10.40 -7.48 -13.18
N LEU A 36 10.63 -7.51 -11.87
CA LEU A 36 11.92 -7.87 -11.29
C LEU A 36 11.97 -9.38 -11.05
N ASP A 37 12.84 -10.08 -11.78
CA ASP A 37 13.11 -11.52 -11.70
C ASP A 37 11.81 -12.38 -11.60
N CYS A 38 10.81 -12.04 -12.38
CA CYS A 38 9.48 -12.67 -12.38
C CYS A 38 9.37 -13.87 -13.33
N GLY A 39 8.17 -14.49 -13.34
CA GLY A 39 7.81 -15.61 -14.18
C GLY A 39 7.86 -16.97 -13.47
N ASP A 40 7.06 -17.92 -13.93
CA ASP A 40 7.12 -19.31 -13.50
C ASP A 40 8.44 -19.94 -13.98
N THR A 41 8.84 -19.60 -15.22
CA THR A 41 10.21 -19.78 -15.72
C THR A 41 10.87 -18.42 -15.78
N LYS A 42 11.96 -18.26 -15.07
CA LYS A 42 12.70 -17.01 -14.98
C LYS A 42 13.46 -16.70 -16.27
N ALA A 43 13.64 -15.40 -16.56
CA ALA A 43 14.54 -15.00 -17.63
C ALA A 43 15.98 -15.48 -17.36
N GLY A 44 16.72 -15.73 -18.42
CA GLY A 44 18.07 -16.28 -18.34
C GLY A 44 18.85 -16.10 -19.63
N TYR A 45 19.78 -16.99 -19.86
CA TYR A 45 20.61 -17.03 -21.05
C TYR A 45 20.96 -18.49 -21.44
N ASP A 46 21.45 -18.68 -22.67
CA ASP A 46 22.05 -19.94 -23.09
C ASP A 46 23.41 -20.10 -22.42
N GLU A 47 23.56 -21.15 -21.62
CA GLU A 47 24.76 -21.41 -20.81
C GLU A 47 26.04 -21.53 -21.67
N GLN A 48 25.98 -22.23 -22.81
CA GLN A 48 27.13 -22.42 -23.65
C GLN A 48 27.61 -21.13 -24.33
N GLU A 49 26.64 -20.33 -24.79
CA GLU A 49 26.94 -19.04 -25.39
C GLU A 49 27.46 -18.03 -24.33
N PHE A 50 26.97 -18.13 -23.09
CA PHE A 50 27.45 -17.29 -22.01
C PHE A 50 28.87 -17.67 -21.56
N LEU A 51 29.25 -18.95 -21.61
CA LEU A 51 30.64 -19.38 -21.40
C LEU A 51 31.59 -18.79 -22.46
N LYS A 52 31.15 -18.73 -23.73
CA LYS A 52 31.94 -18.05 -24.78
C LYS A 52 32.13 -16.57 -24.52
N LEU A 53 31.17 -15.91 -23.89
CA LEU A 53 31.28 -14.52 -23.42
C LEU A 53 32.36 -14.42 -22.33
N HIS A 54 32.38 -15.34 -21.35
CA HIS A 54 33.46 -15.39 -20.34
C HIS A 54 34.83 -15.55 -20.96
N ASP A 55 34.97 -16.51 -21.89
CA ASP A 55 36.24 -16.72 -22.59
C ASP A 55 36.73 -15.48 -23.33
N LYS A 56 35.78 -14.78 -23.97
CA LYS A 56 36.07 -13.53 -24.67
C LYS A 56 36.51 -12.45 -23.68
N LEU A 57 35.77 -12.24 -22.58
CA LEU A 57 36.12 -11.26 -21.56
C LEU A 57 37.49 -11.54 -20.92
N ASN A 58 37.79 -12.82 -20.65
CA ASN A 58 39.07 -13.23 -20.09
C ASN A 58 40.25 -12.99 -21.05
N LYS A 59 40.04 -13.04 -22.39
CA LYS A 59 41.03 -12.76 -23.40
C LYS A 59 41.26 -11.26 -23.63
N GLU A 60 40.19 -10.49 -23.63
CA GLU A 60 40.22 -9.08 -24.03
C GLU A 60 40.49 -8.12 -22.87
N LEU A 61 40.10 -8.49 -21.62
CA LEU A 61 40.33 -7.67 -20.46
C LEU A 61 41.73 -7.91 -19.85
N LYS A 62 42.43 -6.83 -19.54
CA LYS A 62 43.69 -6.88 -18.78
C LYS A 62 43.36 -7.00 -17.30
N LEU A 63 43.15 -8.23 -16.82
CA LEU A 63 42.70 -8.51 -15.46
C LEU A 63 43.77 -8.58 -14.41
N GLN A 64 45.06 -8.44 -14.80
CA GLN A 64 46.18 -8.52 -13.88
C GLN A 64 46.07 -7.49 -12.75
N GLY A 65 46.03 -7.95 -11.51
CA GLY A 65 45.90 -7.12 -10.32
C GLY A 65 44.51 -6.56 -10.07
N ILE A 66 43.52 -6.87 -10.93
CA ILE A 66 42.13 -6.49 -10.73
C ILE A 66 41.44 -7.58 -9.92
N LYS A 67 40.67 -7.16 -8.91
CA LYS A 67 39.81 -8.04 -8.07
C LYS A 67 38.62 -7.27 -7.54
N GLY A 68 37.57 -8.02 -7.26
CA GLY A 68 36.28 -7.48 -6.76
C GLY A 68 35.09 -8.02 -7.55
N ALA A 69 33.99 -7.35 -7.49
CA ALA A 69 32.78 -7.74 -8.17
C ALA A 69 32.11 -6.57 -8.92
N VAL A 70 31.52 -6.90 -10.07
CA VAL A 70 30.71 -5.96 -10.85
C VAL A 70 29.31 -6.55 -11.01
N LYS A 71 28.28 -5.78 -10.68
CA LYS A 71 26.87 -6.23 -10.79
C LYS A 71 26.13 -5.42 -11.84
N PHE A 72 25.28 -6.10 -12.59
CA PHE A 72 24.47 -5.53 -13.65
C PHE A 72 23.02 -5.94 -13.49
N GLN A 73 22.12 -4.99 -13.63
CA GLN A 73 20.70 -5.26 -13.87
C GLN A 73 20.47 -5.27 -15.37
N VAL A 74 20.04 -6.40 -15.91
CA VAL A 74 19.79 -6.61 -17.34
C VAL A 74 18.31 -6.81 -17.58
N LEU A 75 17.74 -6.04 -18.50
CA LEU A 75 16.34 -6.14 -18.90
C LEU A 75 16.24 -7.03 -20.13
N VAL A 76 15.43 -8.10 -20.06
CA VAL A 76 15.19 -9.06 -21.15
C VAL A 76 13.73 -8.93 -21.60
N ASP A 77 13.50 -8.72 -22.90
CA ASP A 77 12.15 -8.62 -23.46
C ASP A 77 11.57 -9.99 -23.91
N SER A 78 10.29 -9.99 -24.29
CA SER A 78 9.58 -11.20 -24.75
C SER A 78 10.17 -11.87 -25.98
N LYS A 79 11.09 -11.22 -26.69
CA LYS A 79 11.78 -11.73 -27.88
C LYS A 79 13.24 -12.16 -27.59
N GLY A 80 13.65 -12.14 -26.33
CA GLY A 80 15.02 -12.46 -25.94
C GLY A 80 16.05 -11.38 -26.32
N ARG A 81 15.64 -10.13 -26.51
CA ARG A 81 16.56 -8.98 -26.63
C ARG A 81 16.79 -8.39 -25.27
N ALA A 82 18.03 -7.98 -25.01
CA ALA A 82 18.35 -7.41 -23.71
C ALA A 82 19.17 -6.13 -23.80
N CYS A 83 19.13 -5.38 -22.69
CA CYS A 83 19.96 -4.20 -22.47
C CYS A 83 20.31 -4.08 -20.98
N VAL A 84 21.47 -3.51 -20.67
CA VAL A 84 21.88 -3.23 -19.29
C VAL A 84 21.18 -1.96 -18.82
N LEU A 85 20.44 -2.06 -17.71
CA LEU A 85 19.65 -0.97 -17.14
C LEU A 85 20.41 -0.15 -16.11
N SER A 86 21.13 -0.85 -15.22
CA SER A 86 21.95 -0.22 -14.17
C SER A 86 23.09 -1.13 -13.76
N HIS A 87 24.12 -0.55 -13.14
CA HIS A 87 25.25 -1.33 -12.63
C HIS A 87 25.90 -0.71 -11.39
N THR A 88 26.73 -1.52 -10.73
CA THR A 88 27.70 -1.07 -9.73
C THR A 88 29.01 -1.80 -9.96
N ASP A 89 30.12 -1.09 -9.83
CA ASP A 89 31.46 -1.63 -9.98
C ASP A 89 32.20 -1.50 -8.64
N GLN A 90 32.44 -2.62 -7.99
CA GLN A 90 33.11 -2.74 -6.71
C GLN A 90 34.55 -3.34 -6.90
N SER A 91 35.06 -3.34 -8.12
CA SER A 91 36.41 -3.73 -8.38
C SER A 91 37.39 -2.61 -7.98
N ASN A 92 38.61 -2.98 -7.69
CA ASN A 92 39.69 -2.03 -7.39
C ASN A 92 40.19 -1.21 -8.62
N ASN A 93 39.71 -1.58 -9.82
CA ASN A 93 39.93 -0.83 -11.06
C ASN A 93 38.70 -1.00 -11.97
N PRO A 94 37.92 0.06 -12.23
CA PRO A 94 36.63 -0.04 -12.93
C PRO A 94 36.77 -0.64 -14.34
N ILE A 95 36.02 -1.71 -14.59
CA ILE A 95 35.97 -2.42 -15.88
C ILE A 95 34.54 -2.59 -16.42
N SER A 96 33.54 -2.09 -15.70
CA SER A 96 32.10 -2.27 -15.99
C SER A 96 31.74 -1.88 -17.42
N LEU A 97 32.29 -0.80 -17.98
CA LEU A 97 31.93 -0.31 -19.33
C LEU A 97 32.21 -1.33 -20.43
N LYS A 98 33.33 -2.06 -20.36
CA LYS A 98 33.66 -3.10 -21.33
C LYS A 98 32.73 -4.31 -21.23
N ILE A 99 32.34 -4.69 -20.00
CA ILE A 99 31.42 -5.78 -19.78
C ILE A 99 30.03 -5.38 -20.30
N ILE A 100 29.58 -4.14 -20.07
CA ILE A 100 28.29 -3.60 -20.57
C ILE A 100 28.23 -3.67 -22.10
N GLU A 101 29.33 -3.29 -22.78
CA GLU A 101 29.40 -3.36 -24.22
C GLU A 101 29.17 -4.77 -24.75
N GLU A 102 29.80 -5.78 -24.13
CA GLU A 102 29.66 -7.18 -24.50
C GLU A 102 28.29 -7.77 -24.13
N LEU A 103 27.74 -7.42 -22.97
CA LEU A 103 26.38 -7.82 -22.58
C LEU A 103 25.31 -7.27 -23.54
N ASN A 104 25.46 -6.04 -24.02
CA ASN A 104 24.55 -5.44 -25.00
C ASN A 104 24.68 -6.09 -26.41
N LYS A 105 25.81 -6.71 -26.73
CA LYS A 105 26.04 -7.48 -27.97
C LYS A 105 25.54 -8.91 -27.86
N PHE A 106 25.39 -9.46 -26.65
CA PHE A 106 24.96 -10.85 -26.44
C PHE A 106 23.52 -11.05 -26.89
N LYS A 107 23.24 -12.11 -27.68
CA LYS A 107 21.94 -12.32 -28.36
C LYS A 107 21.17 -13.55 -27.87
N LYS A 108 21.72 -14.32 -26.95
CA LYS A 108 21.16 -15.61 -26.52
C LYS A 108 20.51 -15.53 -25.13
N TRP A 109 19.69 -14.48 -24.94
CA TRP A 109 18.86 -14.34 -23.75
C TRP A 109 17.57 -15.14 -23.90
N THR A 110 17.09 -15.70 -22.79
CA THR A 110 15.80 -16.42 -22.72
C THR A 110 14.80 -15.56 -21.95
N PRO A 111 13.61 -15.29 -22.53
CA PRO A 111 12.56 -14.53 -21.83
C PRO A 111 12.03 -15.24 -20.59
N ALA A 112 11.51 -14.49 -19.63
CA ALA A 112 10.67 -15.05 -18.57
C ALA A 112 9.32 -15.51 -19.14
N VAL A 113 8.74 -16.55 -18.53
CA VAL A 113 7.44 -17.12 -18.95
C VAL A 113 6.52 -17.20 -17.74
N THR A 114 5.29 -16.71 -17.88
CA THR A 114 4.22 -16.89 -16.90
C THR A 114 3.01 -17.51 -17.58
N LYS A 115 2.49 -18.61 -17.03
CA LYS A 115 1.33 -19.34 -17.58
C LYS A 115 1.48 -19.66 -19.07
N GLY A 116 2.69 -20.05 -19.49
CA GLY A 116 3.01 -20.41 -20.88
C GLY A 116 3.14 -19.24 -21.86
N LYS A 117 3.16 -17.99 -21.38
CA LYS A 117 3.36 -16.78 -22.22
C LYS A 117 4.63 -16.06 -21.79
N ASN A 118 5.39 -15.57 -22.78
CA ASN A 118 6.56 -14.74 -22.50
C ASN A 118 6.13 -13.42 -21.85
N GLU A 119 6.81 -13.06 -20.78
CA GLU A 119 6.67 -11.75 -20.16
C GLU A 119 7.12 -10.65 -21.12
N GLU A 120 6.45 -9.49 -21.09
CA GLU A 120 6.79 -8.38 -21.95
C GLU A 120 8.23 -7.93 -21.72
N LYS A 121 8.62 -7.76 -20.46
CA LYS A 121 9.98 -7.47 -20.02
C LYS A 121 10.20 -7.98 -18.60
N SER A 122 11.32 -8.65 -18.35
CA SER A 122 11.77 -9.04 -17.01
C SER A 122 13.21 -8.62 -16.79
N SER A 123 13.55 -8.08 -15.63
CA SER A 123 14.94 -7.81 -15.28
C SER A 123 15.54 -8.95 -14.47
N ILE A 124 16.81 -9.24 -14.74
CA ILE A 124 17.65 -10.17 -13.99
C ILE A 124 18.91 -9.46 -13.53
N ASN A 125 19.51 -9.97 -12.46
CA ASN A 125 20.80 -9.48 -12.02
C ASN A 125 21.91 -10.45 -12.43
N LEU A 126 23.01 -9.89 -12.90
CA LEU A 126 24.26 -10.61 -13.13
C LEU A 126 25.31 -10.13 -12.14
N ILE A 127 26.08 -11.03 -11.60
CA ILE A 127 27.29 -10.75 -10.85
C ILE A 127 28.49 -11.31 -11.59
N PHE A 128 29.48 -10.46 -11.85
CA PHE A 128 30.79 -10.86 -12.35
C PHE A 128 31.80 -10.72 -11.23
N VAL A 129 32.49 -11.80 -10.91
CA VAL A 129 33.53 -11.85 -9.90
C VAL A 129 34.89 -11.91 -10.61
N ILE A 130 35.82 -11.06 -10.18
CA ILE A 130 37.20 -11.00 -10.71
C ILE A 130 38.13 -11.43 -9.60
N GLN A 131 38.77 -12.53 -9.83
CA GLN A 131 39.74 -13.13 -8.90
C GLN A 131 40.81 -13.91 -9.70
N ASP A 132 42.04 -13.93 -9.22
CA ASP A 132 43.13 -14.70 -9.80
C ASP A 132 43.37 -14.42 -11.31
N ASN A 133 43.19 -13.14 -11.70
CA ASN A 133 43.30 -12.65 -13.09
C ASN A 133 42.24 -13.26 -14.04
N MET A 134 41.18 -13.77 -13.50
CA MET A 134 40.03 -14.31 -14.26
C MET A 134 38.73 -13.60 -13.87
N ILE A 135 37.80 -13.53 -14.82
CA ILE A 135 36.45 -13.07 -14.62
C ILE A 135 35.46 -14.20 -14.87
N SER A 136 34.53 -14.38 -13.95
CA SER A 136 33.39 -15.29 -14.11
C SER A 136 32.08 -14.56 -13.78
N GLY A 137 31.03 -14.80 -14.52
CA GLY A 137 29.72 -14.18 -14.34
C GLY A 137 28.63 -15.23 -14.19
N GLN A 138 27.63 -14.91 -13.39
CA GLN A 138 26.45 -15.72 -13.21
C GLN A 138 25.23 -14.88 -12.90
N ILE A 139 24.03 -15.48 -13.02
CA ILE A 139 22.80 -14.83 -12.54
C ILE A 139 22.78 -14.85 -11.02
N GLU A 140 22.61 -13.66 -10.44
CA GLU A 140 22.27 -13.49 -9.02
C GLU A 140 20.76 -13.30 -8.91
N ARG A 141 20.05 -14.34 -8.52
CA ARG A 141 18.58 -14.27 -8.37
C ARG A 141 18.21 -13.34 -7.23
N VAL A 142 17.17 -12.53 -7.46
CA VAL A 142 16.64 -11.67 -6.41
C VAL A 142 15.80 -12.55 -5.46
N ASP A 143 16.22 -12.62 -4.21
CA ASP A 143 15.36 -13.16 -3.17
C ASP A 143 14.22 -12.16 -2.91
N MET A 144 13.08 -12.38 -3.60
CA MET A 144 11.91 -11.52 -3.49
C MET A 144 11.33 -11.52 -2.08
N THR A 145 11.57 -12.57 -1.29
CA THR A 145 11.13 -12.63 0.11
C THR A 145 12.01 -11.74 0.98
N ALA A 146 13.33 -11.85 0.82
CA ALA A 146 14.28 -10.98 1.52
C ALA A 146 14.15 -9.52 1.06
N PHE A 147 13.92 -9.29 -0.25
CA PHE A 147 13.68 -7.97 -0.80
C PHE A 147 12.41 -7.35 -0.23
N LYS A 148 11.29 -8.07 -0.19
CA LYS A 148 10.05 -7.62 0.45
C LYS A 148 10.27 -7.33 1.94
N LYS A 149 10.94 -8.22 2.68
CA LYS A 149 11.29 -7.99 4.09
C LYS A 149 12.14 -6.73 4.31
N SER A 150 12.96 -6.32 3.33
CA SER A 150 13.76 -5.09 3.47
C SER A 150 12.91 -3.81 3.46
N PHE A 151 11.70 -3.86 2.90
CA PHE A 151 10.74 -2.77 2.98
C PHE A 151 9.88 -2.82 4.25
N ASP A 152 9.76 -4.00 4.86
CA ASP A 152 9.01 -4.19 6.11
C ASP A 152 9.85 -3.85 7.36
N LYS A 153 11.16 -3.71 7.20
CA LYS A 153 11.98 -3.20 8.30
C LYS A 153 11.64 -1.74 8.55
N PRO A 154 11.38 -1.34 9.79
CA PRO A 154 11.32 0.07 10.11
C PRO A 154 12.59 0.70 9.54
N ASN A 155 12.43 1.66 8.63
CA ASN A 155 13.57 2.46 8.18
C ASN A 155 14.22 2.99 9.45
N SER A 156 15.53 3.09 9.47
CA SER A 156 16.40 3.39 10.58
C SER A 156 15.80 4.21 11.75
N PRO A 157 16.30 4.08 12.96
CA PRO A 157 15.84 4.81 14.16
C PRO A 157 15.66 6.32 13.96
N GLU A 158 16.26 6.89 12.92
CA GLU A 158 16.12 8.31 12.55
C GLU A 158 14.71 8.72 12.10
N ILE A 159 13.85 7.76 11.75
CA ILE A 159 12.44 8.02 11.42
C ILE A 159 11.59 8.15 12.68
N TYR A 160 11.98 7.51 13.77
CA TYR A 160 11.36 7.66 15.06
C TYR A 160 12.00 8.85 15.77
N ASN A 161 11.39 10.02 15.70
CA ASN A 161 11.90 11.25 16.31
C ASN A 161 12.07 11.14 17.83
N LYS A 162 11.47 10.12 18.46
CA LYS A 162 11.52 9.90 19.89
C LYS A 162 11.41 8.42 20.21
N THR A 163 12.31 7.92 21.03
CA THR A 163 12.17 6.62 21.67
C THR A 163 11.17 6.75 22.83
N TYR A 164 10.06 6.03 22.73
CA TYR A 164 9.08 5.90 23.80
C TYR A 164 9.24 4.53 24.47
N ASP A 165 9.22 4.49 25.80
CA ASP A 165 9.31 3.24 26.56
C ASP A 165 7.93 2.56 26.62
N TYR A 166 7.63 1.73 25.62
CA TYR A 166 6.35 1.01 25.53
C TYR A 166 6.32 -0.15 26.53
N LYS A 167 5.38 -0.05 27.47
CA LYS A 167 5.06 -1.17 28.38
C LYS A 167 3.93 -1.98 27.80
N ASN A 168 4.21 -2.84 26.83
CA ASN A 168 3.22 -3.66 26.11
C ASN A 168 2.59 -4.74 27.01
N GLU A 169 1.98 -4.34 28.13
CA GLU A 169 1.46 -5.23 29.16
C GLU A 169 0.23 -6.00 28.71
N ASN A 170 -0.55 -5.42 27.79
CA ASN A 170 -1.78 -6.02 27.29
C ASN A 170 -1.56 -7.06 26.19
N LEU A 171 -0.38 -7.14 25.57
CA LEU A 171 -0.10 -8.09 24.50
C LEU A 171 -0.43 -9.55 24.91
N LYS A 172 -0.12 -9.92 26.16
CA LYS A 172 -0.43 -11.24 26.72
C LYS A 172 -1.92 -11.57 26.77
N ASN A 173 -2.80 -10.54 26.75
CA ASN A 173 -4.25 -10.70 26.81
C ASN A 173 -4.85 -11.00 25.44
N TYR A 174 -4.05 -10.92 24.38
CA TYR A 174 -4.48 -11.17 23.01
C TYR A 174 -3.82 -12.42 22.44
N LYS A 175 -4.60 -13.13 21.64
CA LYS A 175 -4.12 -14.16 20.73
C LYS A 175 -4.03 -13.56 19.33
N ILE A 176 -2.86 -13.60 18.73
CA ILE A 176 -2.64 -13.15 17.36
C ILE A 176 -2.58 -14.37 16.45
N THR A 177 -3.42 -14.39 15.42
CA THR A 177 -3.43 -15.44 14.39
C THR A 177 -3.16 -14.79 13.03
N VAL A 178 -2.25 -15.40 12.27
CA VAL A 178 -1.83 -14.88 10.96
C VAL A 178 -2.12 -15.92 9.89
N TRP A 179 -2.76 -15.50 8.80
CA TRP A 179 -2.95 -16.30 7.59
C TRP A 179 -2.21 -15.61 6.44
N ASN A 180 -1.33 -16.35 5.81
CA ASN A 180 -0.56 -15.90 4.64
C ASN A 180 -0.38 -17.05 3.63
N SER A 181 0.27 -16.79 2.51
CA SER A 181 0.46 -17.79 1.46
C SER A 181 1.36 -18.96 1.85
N SER A 182 2.11 -18.87 2.97
CA SER A 182 2.96 -19.97 3.46
C SER A 182 2.22 -20.93 4.38
N ASN A 183 1.12 -20.51 5.02
CA ASN A 183 0.39 -21.32 6.01
C ASN A 183 -1.11 -21.47 5.69
N SER A 184 -1.55 -20.93 4.58
CA SER A 184 -2.95 -20.99 4.13
C SER A 184 -3.02 -20.97 2.60
N ASN A 185 -4.23 -21.08 2.04
CA ASN A 185 -4.46 -20.94 0.62
C ASN A 185 -4.73 -19.49 0.17
N LEU A 186 -4.25 -18.50 0.90
CA LEU A 186 -4.27 -17.11 0.49
C LEU A 186 -3.40 -16.94 -0.76
N PRO A 187 -3.94 -16.44 -1.90
CA PRO A 187 -3.19 -16.39 -3.16
C PRO A 187 -2.00 -15.43 -3.14
N ASN A 188 -2.11 -14.37 -2.34
CA ASN A 188 -1.15 -13.28 -2.27
C ASN A 188 -1.23 -12.64 -0.88
N ASN A 189 -0.11 -12.23 -0.32
CA ASN A 189 -0.03 -11.68 1.03
C ASN A 189 -0.41 -10.19 1.13
N MET A 190 -0.48 -9.48 0.02
CA MET A 190 -0.72 -8.04 0.01
C MET A 190 -2.21 -7.74 0.05
N ASN A 191 -2.70 -7.41 1.24
CA ASN A 191 -4.08 -7.04 1.48
C ASN A 191 -4.15 -5.55 1.78
N ASP A 192 -5.02 -4.81 1.07
CA ASP A 192 -5.16 -3.37 1.26
C ASP A 192 -6.44 -3.00 2.01
N HIS A 193 -7.59 -3.57 1.63
CA HIS A 193 -8.86 -3.30 2.29
C HIS A 193 -9.53 -4.56 2.82
N ILE A 194 -10.26 -4.40 3.92
CA ILE A 194 -10.99 -5.47 4.59
C ILE A 194 -12.38 -5.00 5.00
N THR A 195 -13.37 -5.86 4.78
CA THR A 195 -14.70 -5.72 5.38
C THR A 195 -15.22 -7.07 5.84
N ILE A 196 -16.15 -7.06 6.79
CA ILE A 196 -16.81 -8.27 7.27
C ILE A 196 -18.31 -8.11 7.02
N ASP A 197 -18.90 -9.07 6.33
CA ASP A 197 -20.31 -9.05 6.01
C ASP A 197 -21.19 -9.48 7.20
N LYS A 198 -22.51 -9.38 7.04
CA LYS A 198 -23.46 -9.74 8.10
C LYS A 198 -23.40 -11.21 8.52
N ASN A 199 -22.89 -12.08 7.65
CA ASN A 199 -22.75 -13.51 7.90
C ASN A 199 -21.41 -13.84 8.59
N GLY A 200 -20.54 -12.84 8.79
CA GLY A 200 -19.20 -13.01 9.35
C GLY A 200 -18.16 -13.46 8.32
N LEU A 201 -18.49 -13.45 7.02
CA LEU A 201 -17.55 -13.72 5.96
C LEU A 201 -16.66 -12.49 5.77
N ILE A 202 -15.36 -12.70 5.79
CA ILE A 202 -14.35 -11.64 5.61
C ILE A 202 -14.08 -11.49 4.12
N TRP A 203 -14.10 -10.27 3.63
CA TRP A 203 -13.80 -9.87 2.27
C TRP A 203 -12.52 -9.06 2.26
N LEU A 204 -11.60 -9.37 1.35
CA LEU A 204 -10.28 -8.73 1.23
C LEU A 204 -9.99 -8.36 -0.22
N THR A 205 -9.51 -7.15 -0.43
CA THR A 205 -8.85 -6.79 -1.69
C THR A 205 -7.38 -7.20 -1.64
N LEU A 206 -6.90 -7.78 -2.73
CA LEU A 206 -5.50 -8.14 -2.94
C LEU A 206 -4.95 -7.28 -4.08
N ASP A 207 -3.62 -7.24 -4.23
CA ASP A 207 -2.97 -6.60 -5.40
C ASP A 207 -3.58 -7.09 -6.73
N GLU A 208 -3.94 -8.37 -6.80
CA GLU A 208 -4.53 -8.99 -7.99
C GLU A 208 -5.77 -9.79 -7.63
N GLY A 209 -6.84 -9.08 -7.19
CA GLY A 209 -8.11 -9.75 -7.02
C GLY A 209 -8.86 -9.46 -5.72
N LEU A 210 -9.97 -10.15 -5.58
CA LEU A 210 -10.86 -10.11 -4.44
C LEU A 210 -11.07 -11.51 -3.90
N VAL A 211 -10.88 -11.69 -2.60
CA VAL A 211 -11.08 -12.98 -1.94
C VAL A 211 -12.01 -12.87 -0.75
N THR A 212 -12.63 -13.99 -0.40
CA THR A 212 -13.36 -14.16 0.86
C THR A 212 -12.65 -15.14 1.75
N PHE A 213 -12.83 -15.00 3.07
CA PHE A 213 -12.29 -15.90 4.09
C PHE A 213 -13.37 -16.24 5.12
N ASN A 214 -13.61 -17.53 5.34
CA ASN A 214 -14.64 -18.04 6.24
C ASN A 214 -14.09 -18.51 7.62
N GLY A 215 -12.86 -18.15 7.94
CA GLY A 215 -12.15 -18.61 9.12
C GLY A 215 -11.26 -19.83 8.89
N HIS A 216 -11.43 -20.56 7.76
CA HIS A 216 -10.71 -21.77 7.44
C HIS A 216 -10.00 -21.73 6.10
N GLN A 217 -10.64 -21.18 5.07
CA GLN A 217 -10.09 -21.14 3.72
C GLN A 217 -10.46 -19.84 2.99
N PHE A 218 -9.57 -19.41 2.10
CA PHE A 218 -9.83 -18.32 1.17
C PHE A 218 -10.49 -18.86 -0.10
N LYS A 219 -11.38 -18.05 -0.69
CA LYS A 219 -12.01 -18.32 -1.99
C LYS A 219 -11.94 -17.08 -2.85
N ASN A 220 -11.68 -17.24 -4.14
CA ASN A 220 -11.81 -16.16 -5.10
C ASN A 220 -13.28 -15.70 -5.17
N ALA A 221 -13.51 -14.41 -5.02
CA ALA A 221 -14.84 -13.82 -5.03
C ALA A 221 -15.28 -13.27 -6.39
N GLU A 222 -14.40 -13.31 -7.40
CA GLU A 222 -14.62 -12.67 -8.69
C GLU A 222 -15.17 -13.60 -9.77
N GLN A 223 -15.54 -14.82 -9.44
CA GLN A 223 -15.84 -15.88 -10.43
C GLN A 223 -16.89 -15.47 -11.46
N ASN A 224 -17.80 -14.57 -11.12
CA ASN A 224 -18.91 -14.14 -11.98
C ASN A 224 -18.78 -12.68 -12.48
N ILE A 225 -17.65 -12.03 -12.27
CA ILE A 225 -17.41 -10.70 -12.85
C ILE A 225 -16.94 -10.90 -14.30
N THR A 226 -17.83 -10.64 -15.26
CA THR A 226 -17.59 -10.95 -16.68
C THR A 226 -16.77 -9.92 -17.43
N ASP A 227 -16.79 -8.67 -16.98
CA ASP A 227 -16.08 -7.56 -17.63
C ASP A 227 -14.89 -7.12 -16.77
N LYS A 228 -13.89 -7.97 -16.77
CA LYS A 228 -12.63 -7.68 -16.09
C LYS A 228 -11.74 -6.90 -17.04
N GLY A 229 -11.60 -5.58 -16.84
CA GLY A 229 -10.64 -4.76 -17.57
C GLY A 229 -9.19 -5.29 -17.43
N LYS A 230 -8.26 -4.80 -18.25
CA LYS A 230 -6.87 -5.29 -18.33
C LYS A 230 -6.00 -5.08 -17.07
N TYR A 231 -6.50 -4.39 -16.05
CA TYR A 231 -5.77 -4.05 -14.83
C TYR A 231 -6.66 -4.28 -13.62
N PHE A 232 -6.38 -5.36 -12.90
CA PHE A 232 -7.04 -5.74 -11.67
C PHE A 232 -6.25 -5.23 -10.47
N GLY A 233 -6.73 -4.22 -9.84
CA GLY A 233 -6.47 -3.83 -8.48
C GLY A 233 -7.77 -3.23 -7.98
N TYR A 234 -8.34 -3.78 -6.93
CA TYR A 234 -9.43 -3.16 -6.22
C TYR A 234 -8.82 -2.24 -5.16
N TYR A 235 -9.25 -0.98 -5.16
CA TYR A 235 -8.70 0.04 -4.28
C TYR A 235 -9.54 0.26 -3.04
N ALA A 236 -10.83 -0.13 -3.08
CA ALA A 236 -11.74 0.10 -1.97
C ALA A 236 -12.79 -1.00 -1.89
N LEU A 237 -13.22 -1.28 -0.67
CA LEU A 237 -14.18 -2.34 -0.35
C LEU A 237 -14.97 -1.96 0.91
N ALA A 238 -16.29 -2.05 0.86
CA ALA A 238 -17.15 -1.93 2.03
C ALA A 238 -18.37 -2.85 1.93
N THR A 239 -18.96 -3.18 3.08
CA THR A 239 -20.27 -3.85 3.17
C THR A 239 -21.29 -2.88 3.75
N ASP A 240 -22.42 -2.71 3.09
CA ASP A 240 -23.47 -1.80 3.53
C ASP A 240 -24.47 -2.44 4.52
N ASN A 241 -25.47 -1.64 4.93
CA ASN A 241 -26.51 -2.08 5.85
C ASN A 241 -27.43 -3.18 5.29
N ASN A 242 -27.45 -3.40 3.99
CA ASN A 242 -28.24 -4.44 3.33
C ASN A 242 -27.41 -5.68 3.01
N ASN A 243 -26.18 -5.75 3.51
CA ASN A 243 -25.20 -6.80 3.21
C ASN A 243 -24.68 -6.77 1.77
N VAL A 244 -24.87 -5.68 1.04
CA VAL A 244 -24.30 -5.52 -0.29
C VAL A 244 -22.82 -5.18 -0.15
N LYS A 245 -21.98 -5.90 -0.86
CA LYS A 245 -20.54 -5.64 -0.94
C LYS A 245 -20.29 -4.68 -2.08
N TRP A 246 -19.68 -3.56 -1.78
CA TRP A 246 -19.29 -2.52 -2.72
C TRP A 246 -17.79 -2.59 -2.95
N VAL A 247 -17.39 -2.65 -4.21
CA VAL A 247 -15.99 -2.83 -4.61
C VAL A 247 -15.65 -1.85 -5.71
N CYS A 248 -14.54 -1.14 -5.55
CA CYS A 248 -14.04 -0.21 -6.56
C CYS A 248 -12.65 -0.61 -7.05
N GLY A 249 -12.49 -0.61 -8.37
CA GLY A 249 -11.21 -0.59 -9.05
C GLY A 249 -10.96 0.77 -9.71
N LYS A 250 -9.91 0.85 -10.53
CA LYS A 250 -9.49 2.12 -11.14
C LYS A 250 -10.56 2.80 -12.01
N ASN A 251 -11.39 2.03 -12.69
CA ASN A 251 -12.40 2.57 -13.63
C ASN A 251 -13.73 1.82 -13.51
N ASN A 252 -13.99 1.18 -12.37
CA ASN A 252 -15.17 0.36 -12.23
C ASN A 252 -15.66 0.36 -10.80
N ILE A 253 -16.96 0.48 -10.63
CA ILE A 253 -17.67 0.29 -9.36
C ILE A 253 -18.59 -0.90 -9.52
N TYR A 254 -18.53 -1.80 -8.57
CA TYR A 254 -19.38 -3.00 -8.53
C TYR A 254 -20.08 -3.11 -7.20
N SER A 255 -21.28 -3.67 -7.21
CA SER A 255 -21.95 -4.18 -6.02
C SER A 255 -22.24 -5.68 -6.15
N TYR A 256 -22.29 -6.37 -5.02
CA TYR A 256 -22.64 -7.79 -4.92
C TYR A 256 -23.63 -8.03 -3.77
N ASP A 257 -24.81 -8.54 -4.09
CA ASP A 257 -25.91 -8.76 -3.17
C ASP A 257 -26.05 -10.21 -2.68
N ASP A 258 -24.96 -11.00 -2.76
CA ASP A 258 -24.89 -12.46 -2.54
C ASP A 258 -25.49 -13.34 -3.66
N ILE A 259 -26.08 -12.72 -4.69
CA ILE A 259 -26.70 -13.40 -5.83
C ILE A 259 -25.99 -13.02 -7.13
N LYS A 260 -25.80 -11.74 -7.36
CA LYS A 260 -25.27 -11.20 -8.62
C LYS A 260 -24.35 -10.01 -8.41
N TRP A 261 -23.42 -9.86 -9.33
CA TRP A 261 -22.62 -8.66 -9.49
C TRP A 261 -23.33 -7.65 -10.37
N ILE A 262 -23.34 -6.39 -9.97
CA ILE A 262 -23.84 -5.26 -10.75
C ILE A 262 -22.66 -4.33 -10.99
N LYS A 263 -22.38 -4.01 -12.25
CA LYS A 263 -21.43 -2.97 -12.65
C LYS A 263 -22.17 -1.65 -12.84
N TYR A 264 -21.63 -0.57 -12.33
CA TYR A 264 -22.19 0.76 -12.48
C TYR A 264 -21.42 1.53 -13.55
N ASP A 265 -22.14 2.23 -14.41
CA ASP A 265 -21.56 3.08 -15.44
C ASP A 265 -21.13 4.42 -14.86
N SER A 266 -19.89 4.82 -15.15
CA SER A 266 -19.31 6.08 -14.65
C SER A 266 -20.09 7.31 -15.09
N THR A 267 -20.75 7.28 -16.25
CA THR A 267 -21.55 8.40 -16.76
C THR A 267 -22.83 8.58 -15.97
N GLU A 268 -23.39 7.52 -15.40
CA GLU A 268 -24.61 7.57 -14.58
C GLU A 268 -24.30 8.04 -13.15
N ILE A 269 -23.18 7.63 -12.60
CA ILE A 269 -22.83 7.87 -11.19
C ILE A 269 -21.87 9.05 -11.00
N GLY A 270 -21.25 9.55 -12.06
CA GLY A 270 -20.38 10.73 -12.05
C GLY A 270 -18.95 10.50 -11.55
N ILE A 271 -18.53 9.22 -11.36
CA ILE A 271 -17.17 8.84 -10.98
C ILE A 271 -16.75 7.56 -11.68
N ASP A 272 -15.46 7.45 -12.02
CA ASP A 272 -14.88 6.27 -12.68
C ASP A 272 -14.40 5.19 -11.71
N GLY A 273 -14.28 5.51 -10.42
CA GLY A 273 -13.80 4.65 -9.36
C GLY A 273 -13.64 5.44 -8.07
N ALA A 274 -13.30 4.77 -6.98
CA ALA A 274 -13.09 5.39 -5.69
C ALA A 274 -11.82 4.86 -5.02
N TYR A 275 -11.18 5.70 -4.22
CA TYR A 275 -10.02 5.34 -3.40
C TYR A 275 -10.43 4.72 -2.08
N GLU A 276 -11.61 5.14 -1.58
CA GLU A 276 -12.18 4.68 -0.33
C GLU A 276 -13.69 4.55 -0.47
N ILE A 277 -14.26 3.51 0.15
CA ILE A 277 -15.69 3.31 0.29
C ILE A 277 -16.02 3.22 1.76
N VAL A 278 -16.94 4.04 2.23
CA VAL A 278 -17.33 4.08 3.64
C VAL A 278 -18.83 3.86 3.77
N ASN A 279 -19.21 2.81 4.51
CA ASN A 279 -20.58 2.62 4.94
C ASN A 279 -20.86 3.53 6.15
N ASN A 280 -22.02 4.20 6.14
CA ASN A 280 -22.54 4.99 7.25
C ASN A 280 -23.75 4.28 7.84
N PRO A 281 -23.59 3.42 8.85
CA PRO A 281 -24.66 2.54 9.34
C PRO A 281 -25.87 3.30 9.89
N SER A 282 -25.66 4.48 10.46
CA SER A 282 -26.74 5.31 11.05
C SER A 282 -27.72 5.84 10.00
N THR A 283 -27.27 6.07 8.77
CA THR A 283 -28.09 6.65 7.69
C THR A 283 -28.33 5.70 6.52
N GLY A 284 -27.60 4.58 6.45
CA GLY A 284 -27.61 3.64 5.33
C GLY A 284 -26.96 4.17 4.06
N GLU A 285 -26.22 5.28 4.16
CA GLU A 285 -25.49 5.87 3.04
C GLU A 285 -24.16 5.13 2.81
N VAL A 286 -23.80 4.97 1.54
CA VAL A 286 -22.47 4.50 1.13
C VAL A 286 -21.76 5.63 0.43
N PHE A 287 -20.59 5.99 0.94
CA PHE A 287 -19.75 7.08 0.44
C PHE A 287 -18.63 6.52 -0.43
N PHE A 288 -18.44 7.12 -1.59
CA PHE A 288 -17.38 6.81 -2.55
C PHE A 288 -16.49 8.04 -2.72
N CYS A 289 -15.25 7.95 -2.25
CA CYS A 289 -14.26 9.03 -2.26
C CYS A 289 -13.40 8.95 -3.52
N SER A 290 -13.39 10.00 -4.34
CA SER A 290 -12.74 9.98 -5.66
C SER A 290 -12.03 11.28 -6.03
N ASP A 291 -11.36 11.30 -7.19
CA ASP A 291 -10.79 12.53 -7.76
C ASP A 291 -11.86 13.58 -8.12
N ASN A 292 -13.10 13.15 -8.35
CA ASN A 292 -14.20 14.01 -8.81
C ASN A 292 -15.15 14.44 -7.68
N GLY A 293 -14.85 14.09 -6.45
CA GLY A 293 -15.65 14.44 -5.28
C GLY A 293 -15.99 13.25 -4.39
N LEU A 294 -16.93 13.51 -3.50
CA LEU A 294 -17.63 12.51 -2.72
C LEU A 294 -18.93 12.15 -3.43
N THR A 295 -19.09 10.91 -3.83
CA THR A 295 -20.37 10.40 -4.34
C THR A 295 -21.04 9.56 -3.26
N ILE A 296 -22.32 9.84 -3.02
CA ILE A 296 -23.13 9.22 -2.00
C ILE A 296 -24.20 8.37 -2.68
N TYR A 297 -24.26 7.09 -2.33
CA TYR A 297 -25.34 6.19 -2.71
C TYR A 297 -26.29 5.98 -1.53
N LYS A 298 -27.59 6.14 -1.77
CA LYS A 298 -28.64 5.86 -0.81
C LYS A 298 -29.94 5.49 -1.55
N ASP A 299 -30.55 4.37 -1.20
CA ASP A 299 -31.87 3.93 -1.71
C ASP A 299 -32.00 4.03 -3.24
N GLY A 300 -30.99 3.57 -3.97
CA GLY A 300 -30.95 3.59 -5.44
C GLY A 300 -30.60 4.94 -6.06
N LYS A 301 -30.29 5.96 -5.27
CA LYS A 301 -29.97 7.31 -5.76
C LYS A 301 -28.50 7.65 -5.52
N TRP A 302 -27.92 8.30 -6.52
CA TRP A 302 -26.55 8.81 -6.48
C TRP A 302 -26.57 10.34 -6.32
N THR A 303 -25.78 10.86 -5.40
CA THR A 303 -25.60 12.30 -5.17
C THR A 303 -24.12 12.61 -5.12
N ASN A 304 -23.69 13.66 -5.83
CA ASN A 304 -22.28 14.06 -5.87
C ASN A 304 -22.07 15.39 -5.13
N ILE A 305 -21.06 15.42 -4.28
CA ILE A 305 -20.55 16.57 -3.53
C ILE A 305 -19.13 16.86 -4.05
N ASN A 306 -18.95 17.99 -4.68
CA ASN A 306 -17.66 18.43 -5.21
C ASN A 306 -17.50 19.96 -5.15
N LYS A 307 -16.32 20.46 -5.48
CA LYS A 307 -15.99 21.87 -5.40
C LYS A 307 -16.79 22.75 -6.40
N SER A 308 -17.38 22.18 -7.45
CA SER A 308 -18.24 22.94 -8.36
C SER A 308 -19.58 23.28 -7.74
N LYS A 309 -20.10 22.43 -6.87
CA LYS A 309 -21.35 22.63 -6.10
C LYS A 309 -21.12 23.33 -4.76
N PHE A 310 -20.02 22.97 -4.09
CA PHE A 310 -19.62 23.48 -2.77
C PHE A 310 -18.26 24.18 -2.92
N LYS A 311 -18.25 25.47 -3.24
CA LYS A 311 -17.04 26.24 -3.57
C LYS A 311 -16.04 26.34 -2.42
N GLU A 312 -16.53 26.22 -1.20
CA GLU A 312 -15.77 26.26 0.04
C GLU A 312 -14.97 24.99 0.32
N LEU A 313 -15.25 23.89 -0.39
CA LEU A 313 -14.43 22.66 -0.27
C LEU A 313 -12.98 22.96 -0.66
N PRO A 314 -11.98 22.49 0.12
CA PRO A 314 -10.57 22.71 -0.21
C PRO A 314 -10.16 22.14 -1.57
N SER A 315 -10.69 20.96 -1.93
CA SER A 315 -10.42 20.31 -3.22
C SER A 315 -11.58 19.40 -3.61
N SER A 316 -11.73 19.11 -4.91
CA SER A 316 -12.62 18.04 -5.39
C SER A 316 -12.03 16.64 -5.21
N ARG A 317 -10.70 16.50 -5.04
CA ARG A 317 -10.09 15.20 -4.80
C ARG A 317 -10.30 14.80 -3.35
N VAL A 318 -11.22 13.84 -3.14
CA VAL A 318 -11.60 13.36 -1.81
C VAL A 318 -10.86 12.04 -1.53
N ALA A 319 -10.11 12.01 -0.42
CA ALA A 319 -9.42 10.83 0.04
C ALA A 319 -10.26 9.98 0.99
N PHE A 320 -11.06 10.65 1.83
CA PHE A 320 -11.89 10.02 2.86
C PHE A 320 -13.11 10.87 3.15
N ALA A 321 -14.23 10.25 3.47
CA ALA A 321 -15.38 10.93 4.05
C ALA A 321 -16.21 9.99 4.93
N LYS A 322 -16.72 10.49 6.04
CA LYS A 322 -17.62 9.75 6.96
C LYS A 322 -18.60 10.71 7.63
N ARG A 323 -19.79 10.20 7.93
CA ARG A 323 -20.79 10.94 8.70
C ARG A 323 -20.64 10.63 10.19
N ASP A 324 -20.72 11.66 11.03
CA ASP A 324 -20.73 11.50 12.48
C ASP A 324 -22.15 11.34 13.04
N SER A 325 -22.27 11.08 14.34
CA SER A 325 -23.55 10.91 15.04
C SER A 325 -24.40 12.19 15.10
N ARG A 326 -23.78 13.35 14.88
CA ARG A 326 -24.44 14.66 14.77
C ARG A 326 -24.81 15.00 13.33
N ASN A 327 -24.88 13.99 12.47
CA ASN A 327 -25.25 14.09 11.06
C ASN A 327 -24.36 14.99 10.18
N ARG A 328 -23.14 15.34 10.63
CA ARG A 328 -22.16 16.11 9.87
C ARG A 328 -21.33 15.20 9.00
N ILE A 329 -21.00 15.61 7.77
CA ILE A 329 -20.10 14.90 6.88
C ILE A 329 -18.70 15.48 7.02
N TRP A 330 -17.78 14.70 7.50
CA TRP A 330 -16.35 15.02 7.54
C TRP A 330 -15.68 14.55 6.26
N ILE A 331 -14.94 15.45 5.61
CA ILE A 331 -14.37 15.21 4.28
C ILE A 331 -12.88 15.55 4.31
N GLY A 332 -12.04 14.53 4.12
CA GLY A 332 -10.61 14.70 3.86
C GLY A 332 -10.36 14.84 2.38
N THR A 333 -9.80 15.97 1.97
CA THR A 333 -9.44 16.25 0.58
C THR A 333 -7.94 16.44 0.43
N TYR A 334 -7.44 16.34 -0.81
CA TYR A 334 -6.04 16.63 -1.13
C TYR A 334 -5.64 18.11 -0.93
N GLY A 335 -6.60 18.98 -0.70
CA GLY A 335 -6.37 20.39 -0.37
C GLY A 335 -6.64 20.73 1.09
N GLY A 336 -6.93 19.74 1.94
CA GLY A 336 -7.24 19.91 3.36
C GLY A 336 -8.55 19.27 3.79
N THR A 337 -8.98 19.54 5.01
CA THR A 337 -10.21 18.99 5.61
C THR A 337 -11.36 19.99 5.54
N ALA A 338 -12.56 19.47 5.28
CA ALA A 338 -13.82 20.18 5.39
C ALA A 338 -14.85 19.38 6.19
N MET A 339 -15.88 20.07 6.68
CA MET A 339 -17.05 19.46 7.29
C MET A 339 -18.31 20.12 6.70
N ILE A 340 -19.31 19.32 6.37
CA ILE A 340 -20.62 19.79 5.91
C ILE A 340 -21.64 19.45 7.00
N ASP A 341 -22.37 20.46 7.47
CA ASP A 341 -23.39 20.27 8.48
C ASP A 341 -24.78 19.94 7.88
N GLU A 342 -25.78 19.73 8.73
CA GLU A 342 -27.16 19.40 8.32
C GLU A 342 -27.84 20.49 7.47
N SER A 343 -27.37 21.73 7.59
CA SER A 343 -27.88 22.86 6.79
C SER A 343 -27.18 22.98 5.42
N ASN A 344 -26.26 22.03 5.09
CA ASN A 344 -25.35 22.06 3.96
C ASN A 344 -24.35 23.22 4.00
N SER A 345 -24.09 23.79 5.17
CA SER A 345 -23.00 24.76 5.35
C SER A 345 -21.66 24.05 5.42
N VAL A 346 -20.66 24.60 4.74
CA VAL A 346 -19.31 24.04 4.67
C VAL A 346 -18.38 24.79 5.60
N THR A 347 -17.77 24.07 6.54
CA THR A 347 -16.61 24.56 7.30
C THR A 347 -15.34 24.08 6.63
N ASN A 348 -14.53 25.02 6.10
CA ASN A 348 -13.22 24.74 5.53
C ASN A 348 -12.14 24.98 6.61
N PHE A 349 -11.46 23.92 7.01
CA PHE A 349 -10.46 23.99 8.09
C PHE A 349 -9.13 24.62 7.64
N GLU A 350 -8.90 24.83 6.35
CA GLU A 350 -7.70 25.54 5.86
C GLU A 350 -7.67 27.00 6.31
N THR A 351 -8.83 27.59 6.57
CA THR A 351 -8.97 28.95 7.09
C THR A 351 -9.01 29.03 8.63
N SER A 352 -8.97 27.87 9.29
CA SER A 352 -9.06 27.78 10.74
C SER A 352 -7.69 27.89 11.42
N THR A 353 -7.70 28.00 12.76
CA THR A 353 -6.51 27.89 13.62
C THR A 353 -6.40 26.52 14.30
N THR A 354 -7.25 25.56 13.91
CA THR A 354 -7.27 24.22 14.49
C THR A 354 -6.12 23.36 14.01
N VAL A 355 -5.92 22.22 14.66
CA VAL A 355 -4.91 21.22 14.26
C VAL A 355 -5.15 20.60 12.87
N LEU A 356 -6.33 20.79 12.29
CA LEU A 356 -6.68 20.27 10.97
C LEU A 356 -6.16 21.13 9.80
N LYS A 357 -5.70 22.36 10.07
CA LYS A 357 -5.17 23.25 9.04
C LYS A 357 -3.97 22.59 8.32
N GLY A 358 -4.01 22.57 6.99
CA GLY A 358 -2.97 21.94 6.13
C GLY A 358 -3.01 20.41 6.12
N LYS A 359 -4.07 19.79 6.66
CA LYS A 359 -4.13 18.33 6.80
C LYS A 359 -5.42 17.76 6.25
N CYS A 360 -5.29 16.57 5.70
CA CYS A 360 -6.38 15.71 5.27
C CYS A 360 -6.69 14.68 6.34
N ILE A 361 -7.94 14.50 6.71
CA ILE A 361 -8.36 13.32 7.46
C ILE A 361 -8.39 12.12 6.53
N THR A 362 -7.85 10.98 6.96
CA THR A 362 -7.77 9.74 6.15
C THR A 362 -8.54 8.58 6.74
N SER A 363 -8.92 8.68 8.01
CA SER A 363 -9.82 7.75 8.70
C SER A 363 -10.49 8.48 9.87
N MET A 364 -11.67 8.02 10.26
CA MET A 364 -12.42 8.57 11.39
C MET A 364 -13.19 7.47 12.10
N ASP A 365 -13.19 7.52 13.42
CA ASP A 365 -14.16 6.80 14.25
C ASP A 365 -14.70 7.70 15.37
N GLU A 366 -15.72 7.24 16.08
CA GLU A 366 -16.46 8.00 17.08
C GLU A 366 -16.79 7.13 18.29
N ASP A 367 -16.64 7.68 19.50
CA ASP A 367 -17.07 7.02 20.72
C ASP A 367 -18.59 7.21 20.97
N GLU A 368 -19.09 6.59 22.02
CA GLU A 368 -20.51 6.70 22.42
C GLU A 368 -20.92 8.07 22.93
N ASN A 369 -19.97 8.95 23.23
CA ASN A 369 -20.24 10.33 23.69
C ASN A 369 -20.20 11.34 22.55
N GLY A 370 -19.79 10.93 21.34
CA GLY A 370 -19.63 11.80 20.20
C GLY A 370 -18.25 12.47 20.12
N THR A 371 -17.22 11.92 20.79
CA THR A 371 -15.82 12.29 20.60
C THR A 371 -15.33 11.69 19.29
N LEU A 372 -14.73 12.49 18.42
CA LEU A 372 -14.25 12.04 17.12
C LEU A 372 -12.75 11.84 17.14
N PHE A 373 -12.32 10.77 16.50
CA PHE A 373 -10.91 10.37 16.34
C PHE A 373 -10.55 10.39 14.85
N PHE A 374 -9.45 11.06 14.49
CA PHE A 374 -9.03 11.21 13.10
C PHE A 374 -7.57 10.81 12.92
N THR A 375 -7.29 10.05 11.88
CA THR A 375 -5.93 9.98 11.34
C THR A 375 -5.70 11.14 10.39
N LEU A 376 -4.48 11.69 10.40
CA LEU A 376 -4.12 12.89 9.66
C LEU A 376 -3.02 12.61 8.64
N TYR A 377 -3.12 13.25 7.47
CA TYR A 377 -2.11 13.22 6.43
C TYR A 377 -1.87 14.59 5.82
N GLU A 378 -0.62 14.95 5.53
CA GLU A 378 -0.26 16.18 4.85
C GLU A 378 0.20 15.91 3.42
N PHE A 379 -0.58 16.34 2.42
CA PHE A 379 -0.26 16.10 0.99
C PHE A 379 0.80 17.06 0.45
N ASP A 380 0.85 18.31 0.93
CA ASP A 380 1.79 19.32 0.48
C ASP A 380 3.05 19.34 1.34
N ARG A 381 3.88 18.33 1.21
CA ARG A 381 5.15 18.25 1.92
C ARG A 381 6.16 19.18 1.27
N LYS A 382 6.40 20.33 1.87
CA LYS A 382 7.33 21.35 1.37
C LYS A 382 8.79 20.89 1.27
N GLU A 383 9.19 19.85 2.00
CA GLU A 383 10.55 19.33 2.02
C GLU A 383 10.57 17.82 1.76
N LYS A 384 11.13 17.41 0.62
CA LYS A 384 11.38 16.00 0.33
C LYS A 384 12.36 15.43 1.36
N GLY A 385 11.94 14.36 2.04
CA GLY A 385 12.80 13.56 2.91
C GLY A 385 12.73 13.90 4.41
N LYS A 386 12.06 14.96 4.83
CA LYS A 386 11.76 15.16 6.25
C LYS A 386 10.51 14.38 6.63
N VAL A 387 10.59 13.64 7.72
CA VAL A 387 9.42 13.07 8.40
C VAL A 387 8.58 14.25 8.90
N ASN A 388 7.33 14.30 8.47
CA ASN A 388 6.47 15.40 8.83
C ASN A 388 5.91 15.18 10.25
N ASN A 389 6.25 16.05 11.17
CA ASN A 389 5.79 15.98 12.56
C ASN A 389 4.35 16.48 12.74
N ASN A 390 3.68 16.88 11.66
CA ASN A 390 2.36 17.48 11.70
C ASN A 390 1.20 16.49 11.46
N GLU A 391 1.48 15.24 11.15
CA GLU A 391 0.48 14.18 10.98
C GLU A 391 0.09 13.58 12.34
N GLY A 392 -0.30 12.33 12.39
CA GLY A 392 -0.62 11.58 13.60
C GLY A 392 -2.12 11.44 13.84
N LEU A 393 -2.51 11.47 15.12
CA LEU A 393 -3.89 11.34 15.57
C LEU A 393 -4.42 12.70 16.02
N ALA A 394 -5.62 13.09 15.60
CA ALA A 394 -6.37 14.18 16.20
C ALA A 394 -7.63 13.66 16.90
N ILE A 395 -7.94 14.27 18.04
CA ILE A 395 -9.17 14.03 18.79
C ILE A 395 -9.96 15.34 18.84
N LEU A 396 -11.22 15.29 18.43
CA LEU A 396 -12.18 16.39 18.63
C LEU A 396 -13.13 15.99 19.75
N TYR A 397 -13.01 16.67 20.86
CA TYR A 397 -13.87 16.47 22.01
C TYR A 397 -15.26 17.10 21.81
N THR A 398 -16.22 16.70 22.64
CA THR A 398 -17.61 17.15 22.56
C THR A 398 -17.80 18.63 22.84
N ASP A 399 -16.85 19.26 23.55
CA ASP A 399 -16.81 20.69 23.81
C ASP A 399 -16.25 21.52 22.64
N GLY A 400 -15.88 20.87 21.53
CA GLY A 400 -15.32 21.50 20.35
C GLY A 400 -13.81 21.68 20.37
N THR A 401 -13.11 21.27 21.43
CA THR A 401 -11.66 21.37 21.49
C THR A 401 -10.97 20.26 20.70
N PHE A 402 -9.84 20.59 20.07
CA PHE A 402 -8.99 19.64 19.38
C PHE A 402 -7.71 19.38 20.16
N LYS A 403 -7.29 18.10 20.17
CA LYS A 403 -5.95 17.70 20.63
C LYS A 403 -5.28 16.83 19.56
N GLN A 404 -4.03 17.13 19.25
CA GLN A 404 -3.22 16.35 18.31
C GLN A 404 -2.15 15.57 19.06
N PHE A 405 -1.94 14.33 18.66
CA PHE A 405 -0.93 13.41 19.16
C PHE A 405 0.05 13.05 18.05
N THR A 406 1.32 13.28 18.30
CA THR A 406 2.44 13.02 17.40
C THR A 406 3.57 12.33 18.16
N THR A 407 4.61 11.90 17.44
CA THR A 407 5.84 11.38 18.05
C THR A 407 6.50 12.34 19.04
N ASP A 408 6.29 13.65 18.90
CA ASP A 408 6.95 14.65 19.71
C ASP A 408 6.25 14.90 21.05
N ASN A 409 4.94 14.65 21.12
CA ASN A 409 4.13 15.02 22.28
C ASN A 409 3.35 13.87 22.92
N SER A 410 3.54 12.65 22.42
CA SER A 410 2.80 11.48 22.91
C SER A 410 3.62 10.18 22.76
N GLY A 411 3.01 9.03 23.04
CA GLY A 411 3.54 7.70 22.75
C GLY A 411 3.26 7.22 21.34
N MET A 412 2.85 8.09 20.41
CA MET A 412 2.70 7.73 19.00
C MET A 412 4.08 7.33 18.43
N PRO A 413 4.25 6.10 17.89
CA PRO A 413 5.56 5.64 17.39
C PRO A 413 5.92 6.22 16.03
N PHE A 414 4.91 6.59 15.24
CA PHE A 414 5.06 7.08 13.88
C PHE A 414 3.87 7.96 13.48
N ASN A 415 4.13 9.11 12.84
CA ASN A 415 3.08 10.09 12.56
C ASN A 415 2.22 9.74 11.35
N HIS A 416 2.69 8.91 10.43
CA HIS A 416 1.89 8.47 9.29
C HIS A 416 0.96 7.32 9.72
N THR A 417 -0.28 7.68 10.01
CA THR A 417 -1.34 6.77 10.47
C THR A 417 -2.32 6.49 9.32
N ASN A 418 -2.79 5.24 9.20
CA ASN A 418 -3.66 4.81 8.11
C ASN A 418 -5.13 4.70 8.52
N CYS A 419 -5.40 4.07 9.66
CA CYS A 419 -6.75 3.81 10.14
C CYS A 419 -6.82 3.97 11.65
N VAL A 420 -7.96 4.46 12.16
CA VAL A 420 -8.27 4.51 13.58
C VAL A 420 -9.62 3.85 13.82
N LEU A 421 -9.71 3.01 14.85
CA LEU A 421 -10.93 2.37 15.32
C LEU A 421 -11.05 2.53 16.84
N TYR A 422 -12.24 2.84 17.31
CA TYR A 422 -12.56 2.86 18.72
C TYR A 422 -13.15 1.51 19.15
N ASP A 423 -12.48 0.84 20.06
CA ASP A 423 -12.97 -0.39 20.69
C ASP A 423 -13.96 -0.06 21.79
N ARG A 424 -15.25 -0.26 21.52
CA ARG A 424 -16.35 0.01 22.48
C ARG A 424 -16.33 -0.88 23.70
N ASN A 425 -15.72 -2.07 23.59
CA ASN A 425 -15.64 -3.02 24.71
C ASN A 425 -14.52 -2.65 25.69
N GLU A 426 -13.36 -2.29 25.15
CA GLU A 426 -12.18 -1.96 25.96
C GLU A 426 -12.02 -0.46 26.22
N LYS A 427 -12.80 0.41 25.53
CA LYS A 427 -12.70 1.87 25.61
C LYS A 427 -11.30 2.39 25.25
N VAL A 428 -10.72 1.85 24.18
CA VAL A 428 -9.39 2.19 23.68
C VAL A 428 -9.42 2.50 22.19
N LEU A 429 -8.40 3.16 21.69
CA LEU A 429 -8.15 3.30 20.27
C LEU A 429 -7.17 2.25 19.78
N TRP A 430 -7.51 1.67 18.64
CA TRP A 430 -6.57 0.94 17.80
C TRP A 430 -6.23 1.80 16.60
N ILE A 431 -4.93 1.99 16.36
CA ILE A 431 -4.42 2.86 15.30
C ILE A 431 -3.43 2.06 14.48
N SER A 432 -3.63 2.00 13.17
CA SER A 432 -2.66 1.40 12.26
C SER A 432 -1.72 2.46 11.70
N THR A 433 -0.49 2.06 11.43
CA THR A 433 0.55 2.94 10.92
C THR A 433 1.19 2.39 9.65
N ASP A 434 1.81 3.28 8.89
CA ASP A 434 2.55 2.91 7.67
C ASP A 434 3.83 2.11 7.97
N ARG A 435 4.46 2.30 9.14
CA ARG A 435 5.79 1.70 9.42
C ARG A 435 6.03 1.24 10.85
N ALA A 436 5.13 1.51 11.76
CA ALA A 436 5.31 1.18 13.18
C ALA A 436 4.30 0.13 13.68
N GLY A 437 3.54 -0.51 12.78
CA GLY A 437 2.59 -1.55 13.15
C GLY A 437 1.30 -1.02 13.77
N LEU A 438 0.81 -1.75 14.76
CA LEU A 438 -0.42 -1.50 15.47
C LEU A 438 -0.14 -0.74 16.78
N VAL A 439 -0.90 0.30 17.03
CA VAL A 439 -0.85 1.10 18.26
C VAL A 439 -2.16 0.90 19.02
N ARG A 440 -2.05 0.71 20.34
CA ARG A 440 -3.17 0.72 21.27
C ARG A 440 -3.01 1.92 22.21
N TYR A 441 -4.04 2.76 22.30
CA TYR A 441 -4.06 3.93 23.16
C TYR A 441 -5.29 3.89 24.07
N ASP A 442 -5.09 3.98 25.37
CA ASP A 442 -6.14 3.86 26.38
C ASP A 442 -6.97 5.14 26.62
N LEU A 443 -6.77 6.15 25.76
CA LEU A 443 -7.39 7.50 25.86
C LEU A 443 -7.01 8.29 27.11
N LYS A 444 -6.01 7.82 27.85
CA LYS A 444 -5.44 8.49 29.02
C LYS A 444 -3.96 8.77 28.76
N ASP A 445 -3.08 7.89 29.24
CA ASP A 445 -1.64 8.11 29.16
C ASP A 445 -0.88 6.86 28.67
N SER A 446 -1.56 5.71 28.52
CA SER A 446 -0.92 4.46 28.15
C SER A 446 -0.96 4.21 26.64
N TRP A 447 0.23 4.12 26.07
CA TRP A 447 0.47 3.78 24.67
C TRP A 447 1.17 2.45 24.59
N GLU A 448 0.73 1.59 23.70
CA GLU A 448 1.35 0.31 23.38
C GLU A 448 1.56 0.22 21.89
N ASN A 449 2.67 -0.38 21.46
CA ASN A 449 3.02 -0.54 20.07
C ASN A 449 3.40 -1.98 19.76
N TYR A 450 2.72 -2.59 18.80
CA TYR A 450 2.86 -3.99 18.39
C TYR A 450 3.28 -4.06 16.93
N HIS A 451 4.41 -4.66 16.66
CA HIS A 451 5.00 -4.77 15.32
C HIS A 451 5.72 -6.12 15.14
N ASN A 452 6.31 -6.34 13.98
CA ASN A 452 6.93 -7.60 13.62
C ASN A 452 8.16 -8.01 14.45
N GLU A 453 8.75 -7.09 15.23
CA GLU A 453 9.91 -7.40 16.07
C GLU A 453 9.53 -7.73 17.52
N ASN A 454 8.34 -7.33 17.97
CA ASN A 454 7.91 -7.52 19.35
C ASN A 454 6.60 -8.32 19.51
N SER A 455 6.01 -8.74 18.41
CA SER A 455 4.75 -9.49 18.39
C SER A 455 4.69 -10.49 17.25
N GLN A 456 3.59 -11.24 17.14
CA GLN A 456 3.32 -12.14 16.02
C GLN A 456 2.75 -11.42 14.79
N ILE A 457 2.54 -10.10 14.81
CA ILE A 457 2.14 -9.31 13.65
C ILE A 457 3.27 -9.39 12.62
N PRO A 458 3.00 -9.83 11.38
CA PRO A 458 4.08 -10.21 10.45
C PRO A 458 4.78 -9.03 9.80
N THR A 459 4.25 -7.82 9.93
CA THR A 459 4.76 -6.59 9.29
C THR A 459 4.43 -5.36 10.12
N SER A 460 5.21 -4.30 9.94
CA SER A 460 4.92 -2.99 10.53
C SER A 460 4.01 -2.11 9.65
N TYR A 461 3.63 -2.59 8.46
CA TYR A 461 2.66 -1.92 7.58
C TYR A 461 1.27 -2.53 7.73
N ILE A 462 0.31 -1.76 8.20
CA ILE A 462 -1.08 -2.17 8.34
C ILE A 462 -1.95 -1.18 7.55
N SER A 463 -2.62 -1.65 6.49
CA SER A 463 -3.40 -0.80 5.60
C SER A 463 -4.70 -0.36 6.24
N THR A 464 -5.57 -1.31 6.55
CA THR A 464 -6.89 -1.06 7.15
C THR A 464 -7.20 -2.09 8.22
N MET A 465 -8.22 -1.81 9.02
CA MET A 465 -8.64 -2.65 10.14
C MET A 465 -10.17 -2.67 10.23
N THR A 466 -10.71 -3.74 10.81
CA THR A 466 -12.15 -3.84 11.11
C THR A 466 -12.38 -4.78 12.30
N PHE A 467 -13.49 -4.59 13.02
CA PHE A 467 -13.94 -5.51 14.05
C PHE A 467 -14.98 -6.50 13.50
N ASP A 468 -14.93 -7.73 13.98
CA ASP A 468 -16.06 -8.65 13.83
C ASP A 468 -17.12 -8.39 14.92
N LYS A 469 -18.28 -9.06 14.81
CA LYS A 469 -19.38 -8.94 15.79
C LYS A 469 -19.02 -9.40 17.21
N LYS A 470 -17.93 -10.12 17.37
CA LYS A 470 -17.44 -10.60 18.68
C LYS A 470 -16.41 -9.63 19.29
N GLY A 471 -16.07 -8.56 18.57
CA GLY A 471 -15.05 -7.60 18.98
C GLY A 471 -13.62 -8.03 18.68
N ASN A 472 -13.41 -9.06 17.86
CA ASN A 472 -12.06 -9.39 17.39
C ASN A 472 -11.63 -8.39 16.31
N LEU A 473 -10.41 -7.90 16.42
CA LEU A 473 -9.81 -6.98 15.46
C LEU A 473 -9.14 -7.75 14.32
N TYR A 474 -9.46 -7.40 13.09
CA TYR A 474 -8.80 -7.93 11.89
C TYR A 474 -8.01 -6.84 11.19
N LEU A 475 -6.80 -7.18 10.75
CA LEU A 475 -5.86 -6.27 10.10
C LEU A 475 -5.59 -6.75 8.67
N ALA A 476 -5.78 -5.87 7.70
CA ALA A 476 -5.28 -6.06 6.35
C ALA A 476 -3.83 -5.59 6.29
N THR A 477 -2.92 -6.48 5.91
CA THR A 477 -1.48 -6.19 5.91
C THR A 477 -0.82 -6.66 4.61
N ARG A 478 0.40 -6.19 4.37
CA ARG A 478 1.21 -6.66 3.22
C ARG A 478 1.86 -8.04 3.42
N GLN A 479 1.63 -8.69 4.57
CA GLN A 479 2.18 -10.01 4.89
C GLN A 479 1.10 -11.01 5.31
N GLY A 480 -0.15 -10.75 4.89
CA GLY A 480 -1.30 -11.59 5.14
C GLY A 480 -2.40 -10.94 5.99
N LEU A 481 -3.41 -11.72 6.28
CA LEU A 481 -4.52 -11.37 7.16
C LEU A 481 -4.12 -11.68 8.62
N VAL A 482 -4.36 -10.72 9.52
CA VAL A 482 -4.10 -10.90 10.95
C VAL A 482 -5.40 -10.77 11.73
N LYS A 483 -5.62 -11.64 12.71
CA LYS A 483 -6.67 -11.54 13.72
C LYS A 483 -6.02 -11.30 15.08
N VAL A 484 -6.49 -10.29 15.78
CA VAL A 484 -6.17 -9.99 17.17
C VAL A 484 -7.41 -10.29 18.00
N GLU A 485 -7.36 -11.35 18.78
CA GLU A 485 -8.48 -11.91 19.54
C GLU A 485 -8.19 -11.80 21.02
N ARG A 486 -9.12 -11.29 21.81
CA ARG A 486 -8.98 -11.28 23.27
C ARG A 486 -9.11 -12.70 23.82
N LYS A 487 -8.23 -13.07 24.74
CA LYS A 487 -8.23 -14.39 25.42
C LYS A 487 -9.33 -14.49 26.44
#